data_020c64ca5816ba5f9a331589cf50428b
#
_entry.id   020c64ca5816ba5f9a331589cf50428b
#
_cell.length_a   1.000
_cell.length_b   1.000
_cell.length_c   1.000
_cell.angle_alpha   90.00
_cell.angle_beta   90.00
_cell.angle_gamma   90.00
#
_symmetry.space_group_name_H-M   'P 1'
#
loop_
_entity.id
_entity.type
_entity.pdbx_description
1 polymer ?
#
loop_
_entity_poly.entity_id
_entity_poly.type
_entity_poly.pdbx_seq_one_letter_code
_entity_poly.pdbx_strand_id
1 'polypeptide(L)'
;MADVQPVKYIWKNGEMVPWEQATTHVLTHALHYGSGVFEGIRCYHNEETDEAVIFRLRDHMVRLQRSSKIAMMDLPYSVDELCEATVELIKKNELKSCYIRPLAYYGYGQMGVDPTGAPVDVIIAVWPWGAYMGEDALKNGIPVGVSSWRQRSFNAIPPAVKS
;
A
#
# COMPACT_ATOMS: atom_id res chain seq x y z
N MET A 1 9.81 16.09 4.46
CA MET A 1 8.75 15.05 4.27
C MET A 1 7.58 15.44 5.15
N ALA A 2 6.36 15.30 4.67
CA ALA A 2 5.19 15.60 5.49
C ALA A 2 4.90 14.40 6.42
N ASP A 3 4.51 14.70 7.66
CA ASP A 3 4.08 13.68 8.61
C ASP A 3 2.79 13.00 8.11
N VAL A 4 2.64 11.72 8.45
CA VAL A 4 1.42 10.99 8.13
C VAL A 4 0.30 11.55 9.00
N GLN A 5 -0.73 12.11 8.35
CA GLN A 5 -1.92 12.61 9.05
C GLN A 5 -2.85 11.44 9.34
N PRO A 6 -3.25 11.21 10.60
CA PRO A 6 -4.20 10.17 10.93
C PRO A 6 -5.57 10.46 10.30
N VAL A 7 -6.27 9.38 9.95
CA VAL A 7 -7.65 9.40 9.42
C VAL A 7 -8.57 8.62 10.35
N LYS A 8 -9.86 8.54 10.04
CA LYS A 8 -10.82 7.82 10.91
C LYS A 8 -10.60 6.30 10.88
N TYR A 9 -10.40 5.74 9.68
CA TYR A 9 -10.38 4.30 9.44
C TYR A 9 -9.26 3.85 8.52
N ILE A 10 -8.83 2.60 8.73
CA ILE A 10 -8.03 1.78 7.82
C ILE A 10 -8.85 0.53 7.48
N TRP A 11 -8.81 0.06 6.25
CA TRP A 11 -9.36 -1.23 5.90
C TRP A 11 -8.31 -2.32 6.19
N LYS A 12 -8.69 -3.34 6.98
CA LYS A 12 -7.82 -4.45 7.37
C LYS A 12 -8.61 -5.76 7.35
N ASN A 13 -8.19 -6.70 6.54
CA ASN A 13 -8.74 -8.06 6.47
C ASN A 13 -10.27 -8.11 6.34
N GLY A 14 -10.85 -7.27 5.48
CA GLY A 14 -12.29 -7.23 5.22
C GLY A 14 -13.06 -6.22 6.07
N GLU A 15 -12.44 -5.56 7.03
CA GLU A 15 -13.11 -4.68 7.99
C GLU A 15 -12.53 -3.26 7.99
N MET A 16 -13.38 -2.28 8.26
CA MET A 16 -12.98 -0.90 8.55
C MET A 16 -12.66 -0.77 10.03
N VAL A 17 -11.38 -0.74 10.36
CA VAL A 17 -10.91 -0.59 11.73
C VAL A 17 -10.53 0.86 12.04
N PRO A 18 -10.76 1.37 13.26
CA PRO A 18 -10.27 2.69 13.67
C PRO A 18 -8.75 2.78 13.51
N TRP A 19 -8.25 3.96 13.18
CA TRP A 19 -6.83 4.22 12.95
C TRP A 19 -5.92 3.65 14.04
N GLU A 20 -6.24 3.92 15.31
CA GLU A 20 -5.44 3.50 16.46
C GLU A 20 -5.45 1.99 16.69
N GLN A 21 -6.45 1.29 16.14
CA GLN A 21 -6.58 -0.17 16.26
C GLN A 21 -5.90 -0.92 15.11
N ALA A 22 -5.47 -0.21 14.06
CA ALA A 22 -4.78 -0.80 12.92
C ALA A 22 -3.31 -1.12 13.25
N THR A 23 -3.12 -1.93 14.27
CA THR A 23 -1.81 -2.34 14.80
C THR A 23 -1.43 -3.75 14.33
N THR A 24 -0.14 -4.08 14.45
CA THR A 24 0.35 -5.43 14.21
C THR A 24 1.29 -5.84 15.34
N HIS A 25 1.37 -7.15 15.59
CA HIS A 25 2.23 -7.69 16.62
C HIS A 25 3.71 -7.63 16.20
N VAL A 26 4.62 -7.38 17.13
CA VAL A 26 6.07 -7.31 16.85
C VAL A 26 6.66 -8.60 16.28
N LEU A 27 6.03 -9.76 16.52
CA LEU A 27 6.41 -11.05 15.94
C LEU A 27 5.66 -11.35 14.63
N THR A 28 5.11 -10.35 13.96
CA THR A 28 4.58 -10.49 12.59
C THR A 28 5.70 -10.89 11.65
N HIS A 29 5.52 -11.98 10.90
CA HIS A 29 6.55 -12.58 10.03
C HIS A 29 7.22 -11.55 9.11
N ALA A 30 6.41 -10.69 8.48
CA ALA A 30 6.92 -9.68 7.55
C ALA A 30 7.89 -8.68 8.19
N LEU A 31 7.79 -8.38 9.49
CA LEU A 31 8.70 -7.47 10.19
C LEU A 31 10.11 -8.05 10.33
N HIS A 32 10.24 -9.37 10.32
CA HIS A 32 11.53 -10.06 10.49
C HIS A 32 12.15 -10.49 9.16
N TYR A 33 11.32 -10.85 8.18
CA TYR A 33 11.78 -11.47 6.93
C TYR A 33 11.49 -10.63 5.69
N GLY A 34 10.85 -9.47 5.82
CA GLY A 34 10.53 -8.59 4.70
C GLY A 34 9.51 -9.19 3.72
N SER A 35 8.70 -10.15 4.19
CA SER A 35 7.76 -10.91 3.37
C SER A 35 6.46 -10.14 3.15
N GLY A 36 6.50 -9.13 2.30
CA GLY A 36 5.35 -8.30 1.97
C GLY A 36 5.45 -7.68 0.58
N VAL A 37 4.30 -7.36 0.00
CA VAL A 37 4.15 -6.64 -1.27
C VAL A 37 3.15 -5.51 -1.11
N PHE A 38 3.34 -4.42 -1.85
CA PHE A 38 2.50 -3.24 -1.68
C PHE A 38 2.23 -2.49 -2.98
N GLU A 39 1.29 -1.57 -2.94
CA GLU A 39 1.07 -0.59 -4.00
C GLU A 39 1.17 0.83 -3.47
N GLY A 40 1.33 1.76 -4.39
CA GLY A 40 1.30 3.19 -4.13
C GLY A 40 0.42 3.87 -5.18
N ILE A 41 -0.71 4.40 -4.74
CA ILE A 41 -1.75 4.92 -5.62
C ILE A 41 -2.11 6.34 -5.19
N ARG A 42 -2.49 7.19 -6.14
CA ARG A 42 -2.93 8.55 -5.85
C ARG A 42 -4.42 8.70 -6.14
N CYS A 43 -5.09 9.37 -5.23
CA CYS A 43 -6.41 9.94 -5.45
C CYS A 43 -6.26 11.46 -5.58
N TYR A 44 -6.88 12.04 -6.58
CA TYR A 44 -6.85 13.48 -6.87
C TYR A 44 -8.25 14.06 -6.80
N HIS A 45 -8.36 15.25 -6.24
CA HIS A 45 -9.59 16.03 -6.31
C HIS A 45 -9.71 16.68 -7.69
N ASN A 46 -10.83 16.44 -8.36
CA ASN A 46 -11.22 17.18 -9.55
C ASN A 46 -12.08 18.38 -9.11
N GLU A 47 -11.53 19.57 -9.19
CA GLU A 47 -12.21 20.79 -8.76
C GLU A 47 -13.43 21.15 -9.63
N GLU A 48 -13.46 20.76 -10.92
CA GLU A 48 -14.56 21.03 -11.84
C GLU A 48 -15.82 20.20 -11.52
N THR A 49 -15.63 18.93 -11.14
CA THR A 49 -16.72 17.99 -10.82
C THR A 49 -16.93 17.78 -9.33
N ASP A 50 -16.05 18.32 -8.49
CA ASP A 50 -15.95 18.09 -7.03
C ASP A 50 -15.82 16.62 -6.66
N GLU A 51 -15.22 15.81 -7.52
CA GLU A 51 -15.07 14.36 -7.35
C GLU A 51 -13.64 13.96 -6.96
N ALA A 52 -13.54 12.89 -6.18
CA ALA A 52 -12.28 12.20 -5.90
C ALA A 52 -12.01 11.16 -7.00
N VAL A 53 -10.93 11.32 -7.75
CA VAL A 53 -10.56 10.45 -8.88
C VAL A 53 -9.31 9.64 -8.54
N ILE A 54 -9.44 8.31 -8.55
CA ILE A 54 -8.32 7.40 -8.29
C ILE A 54 -7.69 7.01 -9.63
N PHE A 55 -6.41 7.30 -9.80
CA PHE A 55 -5.73 6.98 -11.03
C PHE A 55 -5.45 5.48 -11.17
N ARG A 56 -6.07 4.83 -12.17
CA ARG A 56 -5.85 3.43 -12.57
C ARG A 56 -5.95 2.41 -11.41
N LEU A 57 -6.89 2.58 -10.50
CA LEU A 57 -7.04 1.74 -9.32
C LEU A 57 -7.01 0.23 -9.65
N ARG A 58 -7.79 -0.21 -10.64
CA ARG A 58 -7.87 -1.63 -11.03
C ARG A 58 -6.52 -2.20 -11.47
N ASP A 59 -5.74 -1.46 -12.25
CA ASP A 59 -4.43 -1.92 -12.72
C ASP A 59 -3.45 -2.10 -11.55
N HIS A 60 -3.52 -1.21 -10.56
CA HIS A 60 -2.73 -1.34 -9.33
C HIS A 60 -3.14 -2.58 -8.52
N MET A 61 -4.44 -2.87 -8.38
CA MET A 61 -4.90 -4.06 -7.65
C MET A 61 -4.55 -5.36 -8.40
N VAL A 62 -4.62 -5.35 -9.74
CA VAL A 62 -4.12 -6.47 -10.56
C VAL A 62 -2.62 -6.68 -10.33
N ARG A 63 -1.81 -5.60 -10.25
CA ARG A 63 -0.38 -5.72 -9.99
C ARG A 63 -0.10 -6.19 -8.55
N LEU A 64 -0.87 -5.75 -7.55
CA LEU A 64 -0.78 -6.26 -6.19
C LEU A 64 -0.98 -7.78 -6.16
N GLN A 65 -2.04 -8.29 -6.80
CA GLN A 65 -2.29 -9.74 -6.88
C GLN A 65 -1.16 -10.49 -7.59
N ARG A 66 -0.64 -9.95 -8.68
CA ARG A 66 0.52 -10.55 -9.38
C ARG A 66 1.76 -10.58 -8.51
N SER A 67 2.05 -9.48 -7.81
CA SER A 67 3.17 -9.40 -6.86
C SER A 67 3.02 -10.41 -5.74
N SER A 68 1.82 -10.54 -5.17
CA SER A 68 1.52 -11.51 -4.12
C SER A 68 1.71 -12.95 -4.61
N LYS A 69 1.21 -13.27 -5.80
CA LYS A 69 1.38 -14.61 -6.39
C LYS A 69 2.86 -14.96 -6.62
N ILE A 70 3.67 -14.03 -7.10
CA ILE A 70 5.11 -14.24 -7.27
C ILE A 70 5.81 -14.43 -5.92
N ALA A 71 5.33 -13.74 -4.87
CA ALA A 71 5.82 -13.86 -3.50
C ALA A 71 5.19 -15.05 -2.74
N MET A 72 4.48 -15.95 -3.43
CA MET A 72 3.83 -17.15 -2.87
C MET A 72 2.75 -16.83 -1.83
N MET A 73 2.16 -15.64 -1.86
CA MET A 73 1.06 -15.22 -1.00
C MET A 73 -0.28 -15.33 -1.75
N ASP A 74 -1.18 -16.15 -1.26
CA ASP A 74 -2.55 -16.22 -1.76
C ASP A 74 -3.41 -15.16 -1.08
N LEU A 75 -3.82 -14.15 -1.86
CA LEU A 75 -4.70 -13.08 -1.38
C LEU A 75 -6.14 -13.60 -1.29
N PRO A 76 -6.81 -13.46 -0.13
CA PRO A 76 -8.19 -13.94 0.04
C PRO A 76 -9.24 -13.00 -0.58
N TYR A 77 -8.84 -11.98 -1.33
CA TYR A 77 -9.71 -10.97 -1.94
C TYR A 77 -9.48 -10.86 -3.43
N SER A 78 -10.56 -10.72 -4.19
CA SER A 78 -10.52 -10.43 -5.62
C SER A 78 -10.08 -8.98 -5.90
N VAL A 79 -9.73 -8.69 -7.16
CA VAL A 79 -9.42 -7.32 -7.61
C VAL A 79 -10.62 -6.39 -7.39
N ASP A 80 -11.84 -6.89 -7.64
CA ASP A 80 -13.06 -6.09 -7.53
C ASP A 80 -13.34 -5.72 -6.07
N GLU A 81 -13.26 -6.70 -5.14
CA GLU A 81 -13.41 -6.46 -3.70
C GLU A 81 -12.39 -5.44 -3.17
N LEU A 82 -11.11 -5.54 -3.59
CA LEU A 82 -10.08 -4.57 -3.19
C LEU A 82 -10.35 -3.16 -3.76
N CYS A 83 -10.87 -3.06 -4.98
CA CYS A 83 -11.26 -1.79 -5.56
C CYS A 83 -12.44 -1.16 -4.81
N GLU A 84 -13.48 -1.94 -4.52
CA GLU A 84 -14.67 -1.51 -3.77
C GLU A 84 -14.28 -1.06 -2.35
N ALA A 85 -13.50 -1.87 -1.64
CA ALA A 85 -12.97 -1.54 -0.31
C ALA A 85 -12.18 -0.22 -0.31
N THR A 86 -11.37 0.02 -1.34
CA THR A 86 -10.60 1.26 -1.47
C THR A 86 -11.51 2.48 -1.63
N VAL A 87 -12.51 2.39 -2.52
CA VAL A 87 -13.46 3.48 -2.75
C VAL A 87 -14.28 3.76 -1.48
N GLU A 88 -14.76 2.71 -0.81
CA GLU A 88 -15.51 2.85 0.43
C GLU A 88 -14.65 3.47 1.55
N LEU A 89 -13.39 3.05 1.68
CA LEU A 89 -12.47 3.59 2.67
C LEU A 89 -12.23 5.10 2.48
N ILE A 90 -12.07 5.56 1.24
CA ILE A 90 -11.89 6.99 0.93
C ILE A 90 -13.15 7.77 1.28
N LYS A 91 -14.33 7.24 0.94
CA LYS A 91 -15.64 7.86 1.28
C LYS A 91 -15.83 7.96 2.79
N LYS A 92 -15.58 6.88 3.55
CA LYS A 92 -15.72 6.87 5.02
C LYS A 92 -14.76 7.82 5.73
N ASN A 93 -13.60 8.06 5.15
CA ASN A 93 -12.64 9.04 5.64
C ASN A 93 -12.88 10.46 5.11
N GLU A 94 -13.89 10.67 4.25
CA GLU A 94 -14.24 11.99 3.68
C GLU A 94 -13.07 12.67 2.94
N LEU A 95 -12.23 11.86 2.27
CA LEU A 95 -11.03 12.35 1.59
C LEU A 95 -11.33 12.68 0.13
N LYS A 96 -10.90 13.86 -0.33
CA LYS A 96 -10.96 14.26 -1.74
C LYS A 96 -9.63 14.00 -2.46
N SER A 97 -8.50 14.23 -1.78
CA SER A 97 -7.16 13.90 -2.28
C SER A 97 -6.40 13.12 -1.22
N CYS A 98 -5.79 12.00 -1.61
CA CYS A 98 -5.04 11.18 -0.68
C CYS A 98 -4.02 10.29 -1.37
N TYR A 99 -3.11 9.77 -0.59
CA TYR A 99 -2.31 8.61 -0.95
C TYR A 99 -3.01 7.34 -0.48
N ILE A 100 -2.90 6.28 -1.26
CA ILE A 100 -3.51 4.98 -0.99
C ILE A 100 -2.38 3.94 -0.97
N ARG A 101 -2.27 3.20 0.11
CA ARG A 101 -1.27 2.17 0.33
C ARG A 101 -1.93 0.81 0.60
N PRO A 102 -2.23 0.04 -0.43
CA PRO A 102 -2.51 -1.38 -0.27
C PRO A 102 -1.22 -2.12 0.09
N LEU A 103 -1.29 -3.03 1.03
CA LEU A 103 -0.19 -3.88 1.49
C LEU A 103 -0.72 -5.27 1.80
N ALA A 104 -0.04 -6.30 1.30
CA ALA A 104 -0.26 -7.68 1.67
C ALA A 104 1.03 -8.26 2.24
N TYR A 105 0.96 -9.00 3.33
CA TYR A 105 2.13 -9.51 4.01
C TYR A 105 1.82 -10.77 4.83
N TYR A 106 2.82 -11.59 5.09
CA TYR A 106 2.68 -12.68 6.04
C TYR A 106 2.59 -12.15 7.46
N GLY A 107 1.45 -12.43 8.09
CA GLY A 107 1.03 -11.89 9.38
C GLY A 107 1.64 -12.60 10.58
N TYR A 108 0.97 -12.44 11.72
CA TYR A 108 1.35 -13.02 13.00
C TYR A 108 0.82 -14.44 13.14
N GLY A 109 1.60 -15.34 13.73
CA GLY A 109 1.18 -16.70 14.08
C GLY A 109 2.26 -17.75 13.87
N GLN A 110 3.14 -17.55 12.91
CA GLN A 110 4.25 -18.48 12.65
C GLN A 110 5.54 -17.71 12.39
N MET A 111 6.63 -18.20 12.96
CA MET A 111 7.97 -17.65 12.78
C MET A 111 8.88 -18.72 12.15
N GLY A 112 9.82 -18.28 11.35
CA GLY A 112 10.78 -19.14 10.64
C GLY A 112 10.98 -18.66 9.20
N VAL A 113 11.98 -19.20 8.53
CA VAL A 113 12.30 -18.84 7.14
C VAL A 113 11.20 -19.29 6.18
N ASP A 114 10.54 -20.40 6.49
CA ASP A 114 9.40 -20.90 5.73
C ASP A 114 8.10 -20.21 6.25
N PRO A 115 7.41 -19.41 5.42
CA PRO A 115 6.18 -18.76 5.79
C PRO A 115 4.94 -19.64 5.67
N THR A 116 5.10 -20.92 5.30
CA THR A 116 3.97 -21.86 5.11
C THR A 116 3.15 -21.94 6.40
N GLY A 117 1.86 -21.65 6.30
CA GLY A 117 0.94 -21.62 7.46
C GLY A 117 0.84 -20.28 8.20
N ALA A 118 1.68 -19.29 7.89
CA ALA A 118 1.45 -17.93 8.36
C ALA A 118 0.22 -17.32 7.64
N PRO A 119 -0.66 -16.61 8.36
CA PRO A 119 -1.80 -15.94 7.72
C PRO A 119 -1.30 -14.83 6.77
N VAL A 120 -2.04 -14.58 5.71
CA VAL A 120 -1.80 -13.42 4.84
C VAL A 120 -2.72 -12.30 5.29
N ASP A 121 -2.13 -11.25 5.84
CA ASP A 121 -2.84 -10.02 6.18
C ASP A 121 -2.88 -9.09 4.98
N VAL A 122 -4.04 -8.46 4.74
CA VAL A 122 -4.22 -7.46 3.69
C VAL A 122 -4.76 -6.19 4.30
N ILE A 123 -4.08 -5.08 4.06
CA ILE A 123 -4.52 -3.77 4.51
C ILE A 123 -4.59 -2.78 3.34
N ILE A 124 -5.47 -1.80 3.48
CA ILE A 124 -5.51 -0.61 2.64
C ILE A 124 -5.51 0.59 3.58
N ALA A 125 -4.42 1.35 3.59
CA ALA A 125 -4.31 2.59 4.33
C ALA A 125 -4.47 3.78 3.39
N VAL A 126 -5.14 4.84 3.87
CA VAL A 126 -5.27 6.11 3.15
C VAL A 126 -4.89 7.25 4.09
N TRP A 127 -4.28 8.30 3.54
CA TRP A 127 -4.01 9.52 4.30
C TRP A 127 -3.87 10.73 3.38
N PRO A 128 -4.22 11.94 3.86
CA PRO A 128 -3.95 13.16 3.12
C PRO A 128 -2.47 13.27 2.79
N TRP A 129 -2.16 13.53 1.53
CA TRP A 129 -0.77 13.71 1.12
C TRP A 129 -0.67 14.80 0.06
N GLY A 130 -0.08 15.90 0.43
CA GLY A 130 0.24 17.01 -0.48
C GLY A 130 1.40 16.71 -1.43
N ALA A 131 2.12 17.73 -1.84
CA ALA A 131 3.34 17.57 -2.66
C ALA A 131 4.40 16.79 -1.88
N TYR A 132 4.73 15.58 -2.32
CA TYR A 132 5.65 14.63 -1.66
C TYR A 132 7.00 15.25 -1.31
N MET A 133 7.50 16.10 -2.18
CA MET A 133 8.80 16.77 -2.00
C MET A 133 8.67 18.28 -1.69
N GLY A 134 7.45 18.75 -1.39
CA GLY A 134 7.15 20.15 -1.17
C GLY A 134 6.78 20.89 -2.47
N GLU A 135 6.13 22.04 -2.33
CA GLU A 135 5.70 22.84 -3.47
C GLU A 135 6.87 23.41 -4.28
N ASP A 136 7.98 23.73 -3.61
CA ASP A 136 9.20 24.20 -4.27
C ASP A 136 9.77 23.18 -5.24
N ALA A 137 9.74 21.89 -4.87
CA ALA A 137 10.20 20.80 -5.72
C ALA A 137 9.36 20.63 -6.99
N LEU A 138 8.09 20.98 -6.97
CA LEU A 138 7.23 20.97 -8.15
C LEU A 138 7.63 22.04 -9.17
N LYS A 139 8.17 23.17 -8.72
CA LYS A 139 8.59 24.30 -9.59
C LYS A 139 10.03 24.14 -10.04
N ASN A 140 10.93 23.79 -9.13
CA ASN A 140 12.37 23.87 -9.32
C ASN A 140 13.05 22.50 -9.49
N GLY A 141 12.28 21.39 -9.33
CA GLY A 141 12.83 20.04 -9.29
C GLY A 141 13.55 19.76 -7.97
N ILE A 142 14.26 18.64 -7.92
CA ILE A 142 15.04 18.20 -6.76
C ILE A 142 16.46 17.84 -7.18
N PRO A 143 17.47 18.04 -6.32
CA PRO A 143 18.79 17.51 -6.58
C PRO A 143 18.78 15.99 -6.48
N VAL A 144 19.41 15.32 -7.42
CA VAL A 144 19.54 13.86 -7.45
C VAL A 144 21.01 13.46 -7.55
N GLY A 145 21.36 12.35 -6.87
CA GLY A 145 22.67 11.72 -6.94
C GLY A 145 22.56 10.30 -7.47
N VAL A 146 23.60 9.83 -8.14
CA VAL A 146 23.69 8.43 -8.57
C VAL A 146 24.42 7.64 -7.48
N SER A 147 23.74 6.63 -6.93
CA SER A 147 24.32 5.74 -5.92
C SER A 147 25.30 4.75 -6.55
N SER A 148 26.38 4.45 -5.83
CA SER A 148 27.29 3.34 -6.18
C SER A 148 26.68 1.96 -5.90
N TRP A 149 25.67 1.88 -5.02
CA TRP A 149 24.92 0.66 -4.76
C TRP A 149 24.01 0.30 -5.93
N ARG A 150 23.97 -0.98 -6.29
CA ARG A 150 23.11 -1.48 -7.35
C ARG A 150 21.86 -2.11 -6.76
N GLN A 151 20.77 -2.02 -7.49
CA GLN A 151 19.54 -2.79 -7.22
C GLN A 151 19.87 -4.29 -7.26
N ARG A 152 19.09 -5.06 -6.51
CA ARG A 152 19.17 -6.53 -6.56
C ARG A 152 18.97 -7.01 -7.99
N SER A 153 19.69 -8.08 -8.35
CA SER A 153 19.52 -8.71 -9.67
C SER A 153 18.07 -9.15 -9.88
N PHE A 154 17.61 -9.10 -11.12
CA PHE A 154 16.28 -9.61 -11.49
C PHE A 154 16.08 -11.11 -11.15
N ASN A 155 17.17 -11.86 -10.99
CA ASN A 155 17.15 -13.26 -10.55
C ASN A 155 16.94 -13.42 -9.04
N ALA A 156 17.12 -12.36 -8.25
CA ALA A 156 16.89 -12.39 -6.80
C ALA A 156 15.44 -12.03 -6.46
N ILE A 157 14.97 -10.89 -6.98
CA ILE A 157 13.55 -10.49 -6.89
C ILE A 157 13.17 -9.93 -8.26
N PRO A 158 12.19 -10.53 -8.95
CA PRO A 158 11.76 -10.02 -10.24
C PRO A 158 11.29 -8.56 -10.15
N PRO A 159 11.70 -7.67 -11.07
CA PRO A 159 11.26 -6.26 -11.07
C PRO A 159 9.74 -6.07 -11.19
N ALA A 160 9.04 -7.12 -11.61
CA ALA A 160 7.57 -7.15 -11.68
C ALA A 160 6.90 -7.18 -10.28
N VAL A 161 7.64 -7.53 -9.25
CA VAL A 161 7.16 -7.52 -7.85
C VAL A 161 7.46 -6.18 -7.22
N LYS A 162 6.44 -5.55 -6.66
CA LYS A 162 6.59 -4.38 -5.82
C LYS A 162 6.61 -4.80 -4.35
N SER A 163 7.82 -4.95 -3.80
CA SER A 163 8.08 -5.35 -2.41
C SER A 163 8.99 -4.37 -1.69
#